data_072f9e12d05418a4015c8306bcfd53e6
#
_entry.id   072f9e12d05418a4015c8306bcfd53e6
#
_cell.length_a   1.000
_cell.length_b   1.000
_cell.length_c   1.000
_cell.angle_alpha   90.00
_cell.angle_beta   90.00
_cell.angle_gamma   90.00
#
_symmetry.space_group_name_H-M   'P 1'
#
loop_
_entity.id
_entity.type
_entity.pdbx_description
1 polymer ?
#
loop_
_entity_poly.entity_id
_entity_poly.type
_entity_poly.pdbx_seq_one_letter_code
_entity_poly.pdbx_strand_id
1 'polypeptide(L)' 'MRKVRINKEPVELFKLIKFEGLAQSGGEAKMMIEQEMVYVNGEIETRKRKKIVAGDAIRIGDDEFITELDKDL' A
#
# COMPACT_ATOMS: atom_id res chain seq x y z
N MET A 1 6.39 8.73 10.87
CA MET A 1 5.71 7.93 9.85
C MET A 1 5.47 6.52 10.39
N ARG A 2 4.26 6.01 10.24
CA ARG A 2 3.89 4.70 10.74
C ARG A 2 4.57 3.60 9.91
N LYS A 3 4.97 2.50 10.56
CA LYS A 3 5.55 1.36 9.87
C LYS A 3 4.52 0.23 9.79
N VAL A 4 4.45 -0.39 8.62
CA VAL A 4 3.54 -1.51 8.36
C VAL A 4 4.38 -2.73 7.99
N ARG A 5 4.21 -3.80 8.75
CA ARG A 5 4.97 -5.03 8.49
C ARG A 5 4.27 -5.90 7.47
N ILE A 6 5.04 -6.38 6.52
CA ILE A 6 4.59 -7.36 5.53
C ILE A 6 5.40 -8.64 5.75
N ASN A 7 4.74 -9.78 5.64
CA ASN A 7 5.41 -11.06 5.92
C ASN A 7 6.04 -11.70 4.70
N LYS A 8 5.84 -11.13 3.55
CA LYS A 8 6.49 -11.58 2.32
C LYS A 8 6.51 -10.42 1.34
N GLU A 9 7.42 -10.48 0.39
CA GLU A 9 7.45 -9.50 -0.70
C GLU A 9 7.68 -10.22 -2.02
N PRO A 10 7.16 -9.63 -3.10
CA PRO A 10 6.38 -8.39 -3.08
C PRO A 10 4.93 -8.64 -2.64
N VAL A 11 4.23 -7.56 -2.27
CA VAL A 11 2.80 -7.59 -2.03
C VAL A 11 2.13 -6.61 -3.00
N GLU A 12 0.97 -6.98 -3.53
CA GLU A 12 0.27 -6.11 -4.46
C GLU A 12 -0.36 -4.94 -3.74
N LEU A 13 -0.24 -3.75 -4.32
CA LEU A 13 -0.65 -2.50 -3.69
C LEU A 13 -2.10 -2.53 -3.17
N PHE A 14 -3.04 -2.99 -4.02
CA PHE A 14 -4.45 -2.98 -3.58
C PHE A 14 -4.68 -3.90 -2.38
N LYS A 15 -3.96 -5.00 -2.31
CA LYS A 15 -4.08 -5.92 -1.16
C LYS A 15 -3.54 -5.30 0.11
N LEU A 16 -2.44 -4.57 0.00
CA LEU A 16 -1.85 -3.89 1.14
C LEU A 16 -2.80 -2.84 1.71
N ILE A 17 -3.41 -2.05 0.83
CA ILE A 17 -4.38 -1.03 1.24
C ILE A 17 -5.55 -1.67 1.98
N LYS A 18 -6.06 -2.78 1.47
CA LYS A 18 -7.16 -3.51 2.11
C LYS A 18 -6.73 -4.06 3.48
N PHE A 19 -5.56 -4.67 3.55
CA PHE A 19 -5.08 -5.26 4.81
C PHE A 19 -4.89 -4.21 5.89
N GLU A 20 -4.51 -2.99 5.51
CA GLU A 20 -4.33 -1.91 6.47
C GLU A 20 -5.63 -1.22 6.87
N GLY A 21 -6.74 -1.69 6.34
CA GLY A 21 -8.04 -1.15 6.71
C GLY A 21 -8.36 0.20 6.08
N LEU A 22 -7.59 0.63 5.08
CA LEU A 22 -7.81 1.90 4.40
C LEU A 22 -8.88 1.78 3.32
N ALA A 23 -9.25 0.55 2.97
CA ALA A 23 -10.35 0.24 2.08
C ALA A 23 -11.09 -0.94 2.65
N GLN A 24 -12.40 -0.99 2.43
CA GLN A 24 -13.25 -2.05 2.96
C GLN A 24 -13.17 -3.34 2.15
N SER A 25 -12.70 -3.24 0.92
CA SER A 25 -12.60 -4.38 0.03
C SER A 25 -11.50 -4.18 -0.98
N GLY A 26 -11.10 -5.26 -1.65
CA GLY A 26 -10.13 -5.16 -2.73
C GLY A 26 -10.63 -4.29 -3.88
N GLY A 27 -11.93 -4.36 -4.18
CA GLY A 27 -12.52 -3.52 -5.22
C GLY A 27 -12.44 -2.04 -4.89
N GLU A 28 -12.72 -1.68 -3.63
CA GLU A 28 -12.60 -0.29 -3.20
C GLU A 28 -11.14 0.18 -3.29
N ALA A 29 -10.21 -0.67 -2.87
CA ALA A 29 -8.78 -0.34 -2.95
C ALA A 29 -8.36 -0.08 -4.40
N LYS A 30 -8.81 -0.92 -5.33
CA LYS A 30 -8.50 -0.74 -6.75
C LYS A 30 -9.06 0.56 -7.29
N MET A 31 -10.28 0.92 -6.87
CA MET A 31 -10.91 2.17 -7.30
C MET A 31 -10.12 3.38 -6.80
N MET A 32 -9.68 3.34 -5.54
CA MET A 32 -8.87 4.42 -4.97
C MET A 32 -7.59 4.64 -5.77
N ILE A 33 -6.94 3.54 -6.18
CA ILE A 33 -5.72 3.63 -6.98
C ILE A 33 -6.02 4.23 -8.36
N GLU A 34 -7.08 3.77 -9.01
CA GLU A 34 -7.48 4.29 -10.32
C GLU A 34 -7.82 5.77 -10.29
N GLN A 35 -8.37 6.24 -9.17
CA GLN A 35 -8.77 7.64 -9.01
C GLN A 35 -7.61 8.53 -8.57
N GLU A 36 -6.37 8.02 -8.61
CA GLU A 36 -5.17 8.78 -8.32
C GLU A 36 -5.11 9.28 -6.87
N MET A 37 -5.71 8.51 -5.97
CA MET A 37 -5.72 8.85 -4.55
C MET A 37 -4.52 8.30 -3.80
N VAL A 38 -3.71 7.46 -4.44
CA VAL A 38 -2.65 6.71 -3.79
C VAL A 38 -1.28 7.14 -4.34
N TYR A 39 -0.36 7.42 -3.42
CA TYR A 39 1.01 7.79 -3.76
C TYR A 39 1.95 6.70 -3.27
N VAL A 40 2.91 6.34 -4.09
CA VAL A 40 3.98 5.41 -3.72
C VAL A 40 5.30 6.15 -3.91
N ASN A 41 6.03 6.29 -2.82
CA ASN A 41 7.31 7.02 -2.81
C ASN A 41 7.18 8.43 -3.38
N GLY A 42 6.06 9.10 -3.05
CA GLY A 42 5.84 10.49 -3.44
C GLY A 42 5.21 10.69 -4.80
N GLU A 43 4.96 9.63 -5.55
CA GLU A 43 4.39 9.73 -6.89
C GLU A 43 3.03 9.02 -6.95
N ILE A 44 2.09 9.60 -7.71
CA ILE A 44 0.78 8.98 -7.92
C ILE A 44 0.98 7.63 -8.59
N GLU A 45 0.37 6.60 -8.01
CA GLU A 45 0.44 5.26 -8.55
C GLU A 45 -0.94 4.82 -9.02
N THR A 46 -1.08 4.46 -10.28
CA THR A 46 -2.37 4.04 -10.84
C THR A 46 -2.42 2.54 -11.16
N ARG A 47 -1.31 1.85 -11.00
CA ARG A 47 -1.28 0.40 -11.22
C ARG A 47 -1.77 -0.32 -9.98
N LYS A 48 -2.92 -0.97 -10.08
CA LYS A 48 -3.56 -1.64 -8.94
C LYS A 48 -2.70 -2.74 -8.35
N ARG A 49 -1.97 -3.44 -9.19
CA ARG A 49 -1.13 -4.56 -8.78
C ARG A 49 0.35 -4.20 -8.71
N LYS A 50 0.64 -2.92 -8.52
CA LYS A 50 2.01 -2.47 -8.29
C LYS A 50 2.62 -3.30 -7.17
N LYS A 51 3.79 -3.88 -7.42
CA LYS A 51 4.47 -4.71 -6.44
C LYS A 51 5.19 -3.84 -5.43
N ILE A 52 4.78 -3.99 -4.17
CA ILE A 52 5.33 -3.21 -3.06
C ILE A 52 6.32 -4.08 -2.30
N VAL A 53 7.48 -3.50 -2.00
CA VAL A 53 8.53 -4.17 -1.22
C VAL A 53 8.86 -3.33 0.00
N ALA A 54 9.62 -3.91 0.91
CA ALA A 54 10.05 -3.21 2.13
C ALA A 54 10.78 -1.93 1.76
N GLY A 55 10.47 -0.86 2.48
CA GLY A 55 11.05 0.46 2.22
C GLY A 55 10.19 1.36 1.36
N ASP A 56 9.14 0.82 0.73
CA ASP A 56 8.23 1.66 -0.04
C ASP A 56 7.32 2.44 0.89
N ALA A 57 7.15 3.74 0.61
CA ALA A 57 6.27 4.63 1.38
C ALA A 57 4.97 4.82 0.62
N ILE A 58 3.85 4.59 1.31
CA ILE A 58 2.52 4.68 0.75
C ILE A 58 1.78 5.83 1.43
N ARG A 59 1.10 6.68 0.64
CA ARG A 59 0.28 7.76 1.20
C ARG A 59 -1.09 7.78 0.53
N ILE A 60 -2.11 7.88 1.36
CA ILE A 60 -3.50 8.03 0.92
C ILE A 60 -4.11 9.12 1.78
N GLY A 61 -4.38 10.28 1.19
CA GLY A 61 -4.85 11.44 1.97
C GLY A 61 -3.80 11.83 3.00
N ASP A 62 -4.21 11.86 4.26
CA ASP A 62 -3.34 12.19 5.38
C ASP A 62 -2.68 10.97 6.00
N ASP A 63 -3.02 9.78 5.51
CA ASP A 63 -2.49 8.53 6.03
C ASP A 63 -1.21 8.17 5.27
N GLU A 64 -0.12 8.05 5.99
CA GLU A 64 1.16 7.70 5.37
C GLU A 64 1.87 6.65 6.19
N PHE A 65 2.42 5.64 5.52
CA PHE A 65 3.17 4.60 6.20
C PHE A 65 4.30 4.09 5.30
N ILE A 66 5.29 3.47 5.93
CA ILE A 66 6.39 2.84 5.21
C ILE A 66 6.33 1.34 5.48
N THR A 67 6.58 0.55 4.45
CA THR A 67 6.55 -0.91 4.57
C THR A 67 7.86 -1.43 5.15
N GLU A 68 7.74 -2.51 5.90
CA GLU A 68 8.89 -3.16 6.55
C GLU A 68 8.67 -4.67 6.46
N LEU A 69 9.71 -5.40 6.10
CA LEU A 69 9.61 -6.86 6.02
C LEU A 69 9.76 -7.45 7.41
N ASP A 70 8.77 -8.26 7.81
CA ASP A 70 8.81 -8.95 9.09
C ASP A 70 9.57 -10.25 8.91
N LYS A 71 10.81 -10.30 9.41
CA LYS A 71 11.69 -11.44 9.24
C LYS A 71 11.59 -12.45 10.37
N ASP A 72 10.76 -12.17 11.37
CA ASP A 72 10.63 -13.05 12.54
C ASP A 72 9.53 -14.10 12.37
N LEU A 73 8.95 -14.19 11.21
CA LEU A 73 7.89 -15.16 10.92
C LEU A 73 8.44 -16.41 10.25
#